data_59a808aa32e6cfef5b04c86db08e3f10
#
_entry.id   59a808aa32e6cfef5b04c86db08e3f10
#
_cell.length_a   1.000
_cell.length_b   1.000
_cell.length_c   1.000
_cell.angle_alpha   90.00
_cell.angle_beta   90.00
_cell.angle_gamma   90.00
#
_symmetry.space_group_name_H-M   'P 1'
#
loop_
_entity.id
_entity.type
_entity.pdbx_description
1 polymer ?
#
loop_
_entity_poly.entity_id
_entity_poly.type
_entity_poly.pdbx_seq_one_letter_code
_entity_poly.pdbx_strand_id
1 'polypeptide(L)'
;INREKAFMAPERISLVAKYILDHFDQKTYRGDKSYIFNQLTNITDVASAERGAVEEIKQKQRVSGFNSIFAVASIPMAKLYYDEFRKHMNADPAKKLKIAVIYSFAPNEEEADGILDEENPEDTSALDKNSRDFLEEAIRDYNRMFQTTYDTSSDKFQNYYKDVSLRMKNKELDLLIVVNMFLTGFDATTLNTLWVDKNLKMHGLIQAFSRTNRILNSIKTFGNIICFRNLQKRVDTAIARFADEDDAGGIVLLRSFKDYYEGYTSNHKHIPGYVDMINELSTRFPVSEPRIIGEQN
;
A
#
# COMPACT_ATOMS: atom_id res chain seq x y z
N ILE A 1 15.95 -8.22 24.86
CA ILE A 1 15.96 -7.08 23.90
C ILE A 1 14.51 -6.78 23.59
N ASN A 2 14.06 -5.55 23.91
CA ASN A 2 12.72 -5.12 23.58
C ASN A 2 12.63 -4.95 22.05
N ARG A 3 11.90 -5.84 21.37
CA ARG A 3 11.77 -5.86 19.90
C ARG A 3 11.21 -4.54 19.35
N GLU A 4 10.28 -3.92 20.05
CA GLU A 4 9.69 -2.65 19.60
C GLU A 4 10.72 -1.52 19.56
N LYS A 5 11.63 -1.44 20.55
CA LYS A 5 12.74 -0.48 20.52
C LYS A 5 13.68 -0.72 19.33
N ALA A 6 13.93 -1.98 18.95
CA ALA A 6 14.75 -2.30 17.79
C ALA A 6 14.07 -1.89 16.47
N PHE A 7 12.75 -2.00 16.37
CA PHE A 7 12.00 -1.55 15.18
C PHE A 7 11.99 -0.02 15.05
N MET A 8 12.14 0.72 16.13
CA MET A 8 12.19 2.19 16.16
C MET A 8 13.63 2.75 16.12
N ALA A 9 14.65 1.91 15.91
CA ALA A 9 16.03 2.38 15.78
C ALA A 9 16.17 3.37 14.62
N PRO A 10 16.78 4.56 14.83
CA PRO A 10 16.84 5.62 13.83
C PRO A 10 17.46 5.17 12.51
N GLU A 11 18.50 4.35 12.55
CA GLU A 11 19.17 3.83 11.36
C GLU A 11 18.23 2.94 10.54
N ARG A 12 17.43 2.09 11.20
CA ARG A 12 16.44 1.25 10.55
C ARG A 12 15.33 2.07 9.91
N ILE A 13 14.79 3.06 10.64
CA ILE A 13 13.76 3.97 10.13
C ILE A 13 14.26 4.68 8.87
N SER A 14 15.47 5.23 8.92
CA SER A 14 16.08 5.91 7.79
C SER A 14 16.30 4.99 6.58
N LEU A 15 16.78 3.75 6.80
CA LEU A 15 16.97 2.76 5.74
C LEU A 15 15.65 2.35 5.08
N VAL A 16 14.60 2.13 5.86
CA VAL A 16 13.26 1.78 5.33
C VAL A 16 12.66 2.96 4.55
N ALA A 17 12.72 4.19 5.09
CA ALA A 17 12.25 5.37 4.39
C ALA A 17 12.99 5.57 3.06
N LYS A 18 14.32 5.43 3.08
CA LYS A 18 15.15 5.50 1.87
C LYS A 18 14.78 4.40 0.87
N TYR A 19 14.61 3.16 1.33
CA TYR A 19 14.20 2.04 0.48
C TYR A 19 12.86 2.31 -0.23
N ILE A 20 11.86 2.83 0.50
CA ILE A 20 10.56 3.19 -0.08
C ILE A 20 10.75 4.24 -1.17
N LEU A 21 11.50 5.31 -0.91
CA LEU A 21 11.75 6.38 -1.88
C LEU A 21 12.50 5.88 -3.11
N ASP A 22 13.54 5.06 -2.93
CA ASP A 22 14.36 4.52 -4.00
C ASP A 22 13.59 3.57 -4.94
N HIS A 23 12.58 2.86 -4.41
CA HIS A 23 11.81 1.87 -5.16
C HIS A 23 10.37 2.33 -5.45
N PHE A 24 10.01 3.54 -5.06
CA PHE A 24 8.64 4.04 -5.20
C PHE A 24 8.16 3.99 -6.64
N ASP A 25 8.90 4.57 -7.55
CA ASP A 25 8.52 4.66 -8.96
C ASP A 25 8.39 3.28 -9.60
N GLN A 26 9.32 2.36 -9.30
CA GLN A 26 9.28 0.99 -9.78
C GLN A 26 8.03 0.25 -9.26
N LYS A 27 7.74 0.35 -7.95
CA LYS A 27 6.64 -0.40 -7.34
C LYS A 27 5.26 0.17 -7.65
N THR A 28 5.19 1.46 -7.88
CA THR A 28 3.94 2.15 -8.24
C THR A 28 3.80 2.40 -9.74
N TYR A 29 4.77 1.96 -10.55
CA TYR A 29 4.82 2.20 -12.01
C TYR A 29 4.76 3.69 -12.37
N ARG A 30 5.26 4.58 -11.50
CA ARG A 30 5.33 6.00 -11.76
C ARG A 30 6.38 6.26 -12.82
N GLY A 31 5.96 6.85 -13.95
CA GLY A 31 6.80 7.01 -15.14
C GLY A 31 6.65 5.91 -16.20
N ASP A 32 6.31 4.67 -15.81
CA ASP A 32 6.18 3.55 -16.76
C ASP A 32 4.77 3.42 -17.34
N LYS A 33 3.77 3.64 -16.50
CA LYS A 33 2.35 3.50 -16.89
C LYS A 33 1.64 4.83 -16.80
N SER A 34 1.01 5.26 -17.89
CA SER A 34 0.10 6.40 -17.89
C SER A 34 -1.23 6.03 -18.53
N TYR A 35 -2.32 6.55 -18.00
CA TYR A 35 -3.68 6.23 -18.41
C TYR A 35 -4.62 7.42 -18.23
N ILE A 36 -5.75 7.38 -18.93
CA ILE A 36 -6.81 8.37 -18.74
C ILE A 36 -7.69 7.94 -17.57
N PHE A 37 -7.89 8.84 -16.64
CA PHE A 37 -8.67 8.62 -15.44
C PHE A 37 -9.69 9.75 -15.26
N ASN A 38 -10.90 9.41 -14.78
CA ASN A 38 -11.92 10.40 -14.46
C ASN A 38 -11.63 10.93 -13.04
N GLN A 39 -10.91 12.04 -12.98
CA GLN A 39 -10.58 12.67 -11.70
C GLN A 39 -11.69 13.61 -11.24
N LEU A 40 -12.00 13.55 -9.94
CA LEU A 40 -12.89 14.50 -9.26
C LEU A 40 -12.14 15.83 -9.08
N THR A 41 -12.68 16.93 -9.56
CA THR A 41 -12.02 18.24 -9.54
C THR A 41 -12.41 19.13 -8.36
N ASN A 42 -13.55 18.86 -7.73
CA ASN A 42 -14.08 19.61 -6.59
C ASN A 42 -14.04 18.81 -5.27
N ILE A 43 -12.91 18.12 -5.01
CA ILE A 43 -12.75 17.21 -3.88
C ILE A 43 -13.04 17.91 -2.55
N THR A 44 -12.48 19.09 -2.32
CA THR A 44 -12.60 19.81 -1.04
C THR A 44 -14.06 20.19 -0.75
N ASP A 45 -14.82 20.59 -1.78
CA ASP A 45 -16.22 20.91 -1.63
C ASP A 45 -17.04 19.67 -1.28
N VAL A 46 -16.81 18.56 -1.98
CA VAL A 46 -17.47 17.26 -1.73
C VAL A 46 -17.11 16.71 -0.35
N ALA A 47 -15.85 16.83 0.08
CA ALA A 47 -15.39 16.34 1.38
C ALA A 47 -15.99 17.13 2.55
N SER A 48 -16.19 18.44 2.37
CA SER A 48 -16.69 19.34 3.41
C SER A 48 -18.22 19.41 3.49
N ALA A 49 -18.91 18.84 2.52
CA ALA A 49 -20.36 18.84 2.47
C ALA A 49 -20.99 17.58 3.09
N GLU A 50 -22.27 17.67 3.42
CA GLU A 50 -23.09 16.49 3.71
C GLU A 50 -23.18 15.60 2.46
N ARG A 51 -23.36 14.31 2.68
CA ARG A 51 -23.40 13.32 1.59
C ARG A 51 -24.50 13.66 0.57
N GLY A 52 -24.08 13.91 -0.67
CA GLY A 52 -24.98 14.22 -1.78
C GLY A 52 -25.42 15.68 -1.87
N ALA A 53 -24.95 16.57 -0.99
CA ALA A 53 -25.27 18.00 -1.03
C ALA A 53 -24.50 18.77 -2.12
N VAL A 54 -23.37 18.25 -2.56
CA VAL A 54 -22.55 18.82 -3.63
C VAL A 54 -22.40 17.80 -4.76
N GLU A 55 -22.63 18.25 -5.99
CA GLU A 55 -22.44 17.42 -7.18
C GLU A 55 -20.95 17.17 -7.45
N GLU A 56 -20.62 15.92 -7.77
CA GLU A 56 -19.26 15.51 -8.14
C GLU A 56 -18.93 15.94 -9.57
N ILE A 57 -17.96 16.83 -9.72
CA ILE A 57 -17.48 17.30 -11.02
C ILE A 57 -16.26 16.46 -11.43
N LYS A 58 -16.41 15.63 -12.47
CA LYS A 58 -15.34 14.75 -12.96
C LYS A 58 -14.81 15.20 -14.31
N GLN A 59 -13.47 15.18 -14.45
CA GLN A 59 -12.79 15.47 -15.71
C GLN A 59 -11.82 14.35 -16.06
N LYS A 60 -11.74 14.05 -17.36
CA LYS A 60 -10.74 13.10 -17.88
C LYS A 60 -9.36 13.74 -17.86
N GLN A 61 -8.47 13.18 -17.10
CA GLN A 61 -7.07 13.62 -17.03
C GLN A 61 -6.11 12.44 -17.25
N ARG A 62 -4.94 12.74 -17.78
CA ARG A 62 -3.86 11.76 -17.87
C ARG A 62 -3.14 11.70 -16.54
N VAL A 63 -3.13 10.54 -15.91
CA VAL A 63 -2.40 10.27 -14.67
C VAL A 63 -1.27 9.28 -14.92
N SER A 64 -0.20 9.36 -14.13
CA SER A 64 0.94 8.46 -14.22
C SER A 64 1.10 7.64 -12.94
N GLY A 65 1.29 6.34 -13.13
CA GLY A 65 1.48 5.38 -12.05
C GLY A 65 0.31 5.28 -11.09
N PHE A 66 0.59 4.65 -9.97
CA PHE A 66 -0.38 4.37 -8.92
C PHE A 66 0.07 4.98 -7.60
N ASN A 67 -0.78 4.93 -6.58
CA ASN A 67 -0.41 5.33 -5.24
C ASN A 67 -0.17 4.14 -4.30
N SER A 68 0.22 4.46 -3.08
CA SER A 68 0.55 3.45 -2.08
C SER A 68 0.10 3.84 -0.68
N ILE A 69 -0.05 2.83 0.17
CA ILE A 69 -0.25 2.98 1.62
C ILE A 69 0.98 2.42 2.34
N PHE A 70 1.39 3.11 3.41
CA PHE A 70 2.41 2.63 4.33
C PHE A 70 1.80 2.39 5.72
N ALA A 71 1.59 1.13 6.05
CA ALA A 71 1.05 0.70 7.33
C ALA A 71 2.17 0.55 8.36
N VAL A 72 2.11 1.32 9.43
CA VAL A 72 3.09 1.32 10.52
C VAL A 72 2.47 0.90 11.85
N ALA A 73 3.30 0.44 12.79
CA ALA A 73 2.82 -0.19 14.01
C ALA A 73 2.24 0.78 15.05
N SER A 74 2.67 2.05 15.04
CA SER A 74 2.27 3.02 16.06
C SER A 74 2.40 4.46 15.58
N ILE A 75 1.74 5.38 16.28
CA ILE A 75 1.81 6.81 16.00
C ILE A 75 3.25 7.36 16.16
N PRO A 76 4.02 7.02 17.23
CA PRO A 76 5.42 7.43 17.31
C PRO A 76 6.26 6.94 16.11
N MET A 77 6.00 5.72 15.61
CA MET A 77 6.68 5.19 14.43
C MET A 77 6.26 5.95 13.16
N ALA A 78 4.98 6.30 13.01
CA ALA A 78 4.50 7.13 11.90
C ALA A 78 5.22 8.49 11.86
N LYS A 79 5.40 9.12 13.03
CA LYS A 79 6.14 10.37 13.15
C LYS A 79 7.60 10.23 12.70
N LEU A 80 8.31 9.22 13.21
CA LEU A 80 9.71 8.98 12.82
C LEU A 80 9.85 8.79 11.31
N TYR A 81 8.97 8.00 10.69
CA TYR A 81 8.98 7.82 9.24
C TYR A 81 8.65 9.10 8.48
N TYR A 82 7.65 9.85 8.93
CA TYR A 82 7.28 11.11 8.29
C TYR A 82 8.44 12.12 8.30
N ASP A 83 9.13 12.25 9.43
CA ASP A 83 10.30 13.13 9.58
C ASP A 83 11.46 12.67 8.65
N GLU A 84 11.73 11.35 8.57
CA GLU A 84 12.77 10.81 7.67
C GLU A 84 12.39 10.96 6.18
N PHE A 85 11.13 10.78 5.81
CA PHE A 85 10.69 11.06 4.44
C PHE A 85 10.93 12.53 4.08
N ARG A 86 10.54 13.46 4.94
CA ARG A 86 10.78 14.91 4.73
C ARG A 86 12.26 15.22 4.57
N LYS A 87 13.11 14.65 5.41
CA LYS A 87 14.56 14.82 5.37
C LYS A 87 15.15 14.31 4.05
N HIS A 88 14.81 13.10 3.62
CA HIS A 88 15.29 12.52 2.38
C HIS A 88 14.77 13.29 1.14
N MET A 89 13.51 13.69 1.11
CA MET A 89 12.93 14.47 0.01
C MET A 89 13.50 15.88 -0.06
N ASN A 90 13.89 16.49 1.06
CA ASN A 90 14.56 17.78 1.07
C ASN A 90 16.00 17.67 0.54
N ALA A 91 16.67 16.53 0.80
CA ALA A 91 18.01 16.27 0.29
C ALA A 91 18.01 15.90 -1.22
N ASP A 92 16.95 15.26 -1.70
CA ASP A 92 16.80 14.87 -3.12
C ASP A 92 15.38 15.23 -3.63
N PRO A 93 15.21 16.42 -4.20
CA PRO A 93 13.91 16.86 -4.72
C PRO A 93 13.34 16.01 -5.85
N ALA A 94 14.15 15.20 -6.54
CA ALA A 94 13.69 14.30 -7.59
C ALA A 94 12.81 13.17 -7.01
N LYS A 95 13.00 12.83 -5.74
CA LYS A 95 12.22 11.83 -5.02
C LYS A 95 10.99 12.40 -4.28
N LYS A 96 10.59 13.61 -4.60
CA LYS A 96 9.46 14.27 -3.93
C LYS A 96 8.15 13.53 -4.18
N LEU A 97 7.49 13.18 -3.09
CA LEU A 97 6.17 12.55 -3.04
C LEU A 97 5.17 13.46 -2.33
N LYS A 98 3.92 13.38 -2.73
CA LYS A 98 2.80 13.93 -1.98
C LYS A 98 2.41 12.94 -0.89
N ILE A 99 2.81 13.20 0.34
CA ILE A 99 2.61 12.33 1.49
C ILE A 99 1.53 12.92 2.41
N ALA A 100 0.58 12.09 2.83
CA ALA A 100 -0.34 12.41 3.91
C ALA A 100 -0.19 11.40 5.05
N VAL A 101 -0.64 11.79 6.25
CA VAL A 101 -0.63 10.93 7.45
C VAL A 101 -2.02 10.92 8.04
N ILE A 102 -2.54 9.76 8.37
CA ILE A 102 -3.81 9.65 9.04
C ILE A 102 -3.81 8.51 10.07
N TYR A 103 -4.38 8.78 11.22
CA TYR A 103 -4.62 7.80 12.27
C TYR A 103 -5.74 8.30 13.19
N SER A 104 -6.41 7.37 13.85
CA SER A 104 -7.38 7.65 14.90
C SER A 104 -6.86 7.12 16.24
N PHE A 105 -7.50 7.49 17.32
CA PHE A 105 -7.31 6.86 18.59
C PHE A 105 -8.01 5.49 18.56
N ALA A 106 -7.26 4.45 18.21
CA ALA A 106 -7.60 3.10 18.64
C ALA A 106 -6.47 2.64 19.56
N PRO A 107 -6.75 2.09 20.74
CA PRO A 107 -5.71 1.55 21.59
C PRO A 107 -4.92 0.51 20.77
N ASN A 108 -3.58 0.56 20.91
CA ASN A 108 -2.70 -0.47 20.33
C ASN A 108 -2.82 -1.78 21.11
N GLU A 109 -4.03 -2.21 21.46
CA GLU A 109 -4.24 -3.52 22.04
C GLU A 109 -3.88 -4.56 21.00
N GLU A 110 -3.06 -5.51 21.38
CA GLU A 110 -2.86 -6.72 20.62
C GLU A 110 -4.20 -7.47 20.60
N GLU A 111 -4.99 -7.23 19.57
CA GLU A 111 -6.25 -7.93 19.40
C GLU A 111 -5.97 -9.43 19.36
N ALA A 112 -6.59 -10.14 20.29
CA ALA A 112 -6.41 -11.58 20.44
C ALA A 112 -6.75 -12.36 19.16
N ASP A 113 -7.67 -11.84 18.34
CA ASP A 113 -8.21 -12.53 17.18
C ASP A 113 -7.76 -11.95 15.82
N GLY A 114 -6.95 -10.87 15.81
CA GLY A 114 -6.42 -10.27 14.59
C GLY A 114 -7.47 -9.58 13.71
N ILE A 115 -8.64 -9.28 14.26
CA ILE A 115 -9.65 -8.43 13.62
C ILE A 115 -9.20 -6.99 13.78
N LEU A 116 -9.19 -6.22 12.70
CA LEU A 116 -9.00 -4.79 12.77
C LEU A 116 -10.33 -4.16 13.15
N ASP A 117 -10.34 -3.30 14.18
CA ASP A 117 -11.53 -2.57 14.58
C ASP A 117 -12.12 -1.78 13.40
N GLU A 118 -13.44 -1.59 13.41
CA GLU A 118 -14.09 -0.68 12.48
C GLU A 118 -13.48 0.72 12.64
N GLU A 119 -13.17 1.36 11.51
CA GLU A 119 -12.58 2.68 11.51
C GLU A 119 -13.57 3.67 12.12
N ASN A 120 -13.21 4.25 13.27
CA ASN A 120 -13.93 5.38 13.84
C ASN A 120 -13.12 6.67 13.59
N PRO A 121 -13.40 7.41 12.50
CA PRO A 121 -12.65 8.62 12.16
C PRO A 121 -12.95 9.79 13.11
N GLU A 122 -13.93 9.67 13.99
CA GLU A 122 -14.44 10.78 14.77
C GLU A 122 -13.66 11.04 16.05
N ASP A 123 -12.88 10.07 16.55
CA ASP A 123 -12.26 10.16 17.87
C ASP A 123 -10.77 10.52 17.83
N THR A 124 -10.50 11.83 17.75
CA THR A 124 -9.16 12.40 18.04
C THR A 124 -9.03 12.89 19.48
N SER A 125 -10.12 12.86 20.26
CA SER A 125 -10.17 13.46 21.60
C SER A 125 -9.29 12.74 22.63
N ALA A 126 -9.09 11.44 22.44
CA ALA A 126 -8.30 10.58 23.31
C ALA A 126 -6.81 10.49 22.91
N LEU A 127 -6.36 11.18 21.83
CA LEU A 127 -4.94 11.27 21.50
C LEU A 127 -4.18 12.02 22.59
N ASP A 128 -3.02 11.49 22.98
CA ASP A 128 -2.10 12.24 23.82
C ASP A 128 -1.62 13.52 23.10
N LYS A 129 -1.09 14.47 23.90
CA LYS A 129 -0.68 15.77 23.37
C LYS A 129 0.34 15.63 22.22
N ASN A 130 1.33 14.74 22.36
CA ASN A 130 2.39 14.59 21.35
C ASN A 130 1.84 14.02 20.05
N SER A 131 0.93 13.06 20.13
CA SER A 131 0.26 12.47 18.97
C SER A 131 -0.63 13.49 18.28
N ARG A 132 -1.35 14.31 19.02
CA ARG A 132 -2.18 15.39 18.45
C ARG A 132 -1.32 16.47 17.79
N ASP A 133 -0.24 16.93 18.45
CA ASP A 133 0.68 17.93 17.90
C ASP A 133 1.31 17.45 16.59
N PHE A 134 1.65 16.16 16.50
CA PHE A 134 2.15 15.56 15.25
C PHE A 134 1.08 15.54 14.16
N LEU A 135 -0.16 15.14 14.48
CA LEU A 135 -1.25 15.14 13.52
C LEU A 135 -1.53 16.55 12.98
N GLU A 136 -1.53 17.55 13.86
CA GLU A 136 -1.66 18.96 13.49
C GLU A 136 -0.54 19.42 12.56
N GLU A 137 0.70 18.98 12.78
CA GLU A 137 1.82 19.29 11.90
C GLU A 137 1.60 18.67 10.51
N ALA A 138 1.24 17.41 10.46
CA ALA A 138 0.97 16.70 9.20
C ALA A 138 -0.21 17.30 8.44
N ILE A 139 -1.29 17.69 9.13
CA ILE A 139 -2.45 18.37 8.52
C ILE A 139 -2.06 19.75 8.00
N ARG A 140 -1.20 20.50 8.70
CA ARG A 140 -0.70 21.78 8.19
C ARG A 140 0.10 21.64 6.89
N ASP A 141 0.90 20.58 6.77
CA ASP A 141 1.63 20.29 5.53
C ASP A 141 0.66 19.92 4.40
N TYR A 142 -0.37 19.13 4.73
CA TYR A 142 -1.44 18.77 3.81
C TYR A 142 -2.22 20.02 3.34
N ASN A 143 -2.61 20.90 4.26
CA ASN A 143 -3.30 22.15 3.95
C ASN A 143 -2.49 23.02 3.00
N ARG A 144 -1.17 23.11 3.20
CA ARG A 144 -0.28 23.82 2.26
C ARG A 144 -0.23 23.17 0.88
N MET A 145 -0.27 21.84 0.82
CA MET A 145 -0.21 21.08 -0.43
C MET A 145 -1.47 21.26 -1.27
N PHE A 146 -2.63 21.28 -0.62
CA PHE A 146 -3.93 21.26 -1.27
C PHE A 146 -4.77 22.53 -1.07
N GLN A 147 -4.21 23.55 -0.41
CA GLN A 147 -4.87 24.84 -0.12
C GLN A 147 -6.19 24.66 0.66
N THR A 148 -6.15 23.79 1.67
CA THR A 148 -7.26 23.48 2.57
C THR A 148 -7.04 24.08 3.96
N THR A 149 -8.03 23.97 4.87
CA THR A 149 -7.99 24.57 6.22
C THR A 149 -8.44 23.59 7.30
N TYR A 150 -8.06 22.31 7.17
CA TYR A 150 -8.37 21.26 8.14
C TYR A 150 -7.54 21.39 9.41
N ASP A 151 -8.06 20.86 10.51
CA ASP A 151 -7.36 20.71 11.78
C ASP A 151 -7.88 19.47 12.54
N THR A 152 -7.42 19.23 13.76
CA THR A 152 -7.80 18.07 14.57
C THR A 152 -9.11 18.25 15.33
N SER A 153 -9.88 19.34 15.14
CA SER A 153 -11.24 19.43 15.68
C SER A 153 -12.15 18.41 14.99
N SER A 154 -13.12 17.88 15.70
CA SER A 154 -13.95 16.75 15.26
C SER A 154 -14.46 16.90 13.83
N ASP A 155 -15.20 17.99 13.54
CA ASP A 155 -15.82 18.20 12.23
C ASP A 155 -14.80 18.37 11.11
N LYS A 156 -13.72 19.13 11.38
CA LYS A 156 -12.68 19.37 10.37
C LYS A 156 -11.81 18.14 10.16
N PHE A 157 -11.62 17.31 11.19
CA PHE A 157 -10.91 16.06 11.04
C PHE A 157 -11.71 15.04 10.21
N GLN A 158 -13.03 14.97 10.38
CA GLN A 158 -13.89 14.17 9.51
C GLN A 158 -13.79 14.61 8.05
N ASN A 159 -13.79 15.92 7.80
CA ASN A 159 -13.63 16.44 6.45
C ASN A 159 -12.22 16.16 5.90
N TYR A 160 -11.19 16.25 6.72
CA TYR A 160 -9.83 15.83 6.37
C TYR A 160 -9.79 14.35 5.98
N TYR A 161 -10.41 13.46 6.77
CA TYR A 161 -10.51 12.03 6.45
C TYR A 161 -11.17 11.78 5.09
N LYS A 162 -12.30 12.44 4.83
CA LYS A 162 -13.00 12.32 3.55
C LYS A 162 -12.15 12.85 2.39
N ASP A 163 -11.51 14.00 2.56
CA ASP A 163 -10.65 14.62 1.54
C ASP A 163 -9.45 13.74 1.21
N VAL A 164 -8.72 13.22 2.22
CA VAL A 164 -7.62 12.26 2.05
C VAL A 164 -8.10 11.01 1.29
N SER A 165 -9.25 10.46 1.67
CA SER A 165 -9.84 9.28 1.01
C SER A 165 -10.12 9.55 -0.46
N LEU A 166 -10.75 10.69 -0.78
CA LEU A 166 -11.05 11.08 -2.15
C LEU A 166 -9.78 11.33 -2.97
N ARG A 167 -8.77 12.02 -2.40
CA ARG A 167 -7.50 12.27 -3.11
C ARG A 167 -6.68 10.99 -3.33
N MET A 168 -6.74 10.03 -2.42
CA MET A 168 -6.16 8.71 -2.65
C MET A 168 -6.86 8.01 -3.83
N LYS A 169 -8.21 7.98 -3.85
CA LYS A 169 -8.99 7.41 -4.96
C LYS A 169 -8.74 8.14 -6.28
N ASN A 170 -8.46 9.43 -6.20
CA ASN A 170 -8.25 10.34 -7.34
C ASN A 170 -6.80 10.34 -7.85
N LYS A 171 -5.88 9.61 -7.21
CA LYS A 171 -4.43 9.60 -7.51
C LYS A 171 -3.76 10.99 -7.35
N GLU A 172 -4.24 11.81 -6.44
CA GLU A 172 -3.61 13.10 -6.11
C GLU A 172 -2.57 12.99 -4.99
N LEU A 173 -2.67 11.95 -4.15
CA LEU A 173 -1.64 11.56 -3.17
C LEU A 173 -0.81 10.41 -3.72
N ASP A 174 0.48 10.40 -3.39
CA ASP A 174 1.41 9.34 -3.76
C ASP A 174 1.51 8.29 -2.65
N LEU A 175 1.66 8.72 -1.40
CA LEU A 175 1.85 7.86 -0.24
C LEU A 175 0.96 8.30 0.93
N LEU A 176 0.23 7.37 1.51
CA LEU A 176 -0.54 7.58 2.74
C LEU A 176 0.07 6.76 3.88
N ILE A 177 0.57 7.41 4.91
CA ILE A 177 1.06 6.76 6.13
C ILE A 177 -0.11 6.55 7.08
N VAL A 178 -0.32 5.30 7.50
CA VAL A 178 -1.44 4.92 8.37
C VAL A 178 -0.98 4.06 9.53
N VAL A 179 -1.68 4.18 10.68
CA VAL A 179 -1.43 3.27 11.81
C VAL A 179 -2.43 2.10 11.75
N ASN A 180 -3.72 2.35 11.82
CA ASN A 180 -4.78 1.33 11.72
C ASN A 180 -5.76 1.64 10.59
N MET A 181 -6.03 2.89 10.33
CA MET A 181 -7.02 3.36 9.35
C MET A 181 -6.67 2.96 7.93
N PHE A 182 -7.64 2.88 7.05
CA PHE A 182 -7.51 2.54 5.62
C PHE A 182 -7.04 1.10 5.31
N LEU A 183 -6.76 0.30 6.31
CA LEU A 183 -6.43 -1.12 6.13
C LEU A 183 -7.68 -1.99 5.97
N THR A 184 -8.81 -1.52 6.49
CA THR A 184 -10.15 -2.10 6.31
C THR A 184 -11.05 -1.11 5.58
N GLY A 185 -12.09 -1.57 4.91
CA GLY A 185 -13.13 -0.72 4.30
C GLY A 185 -12.70 0.21 3.15
N PHE A 186 -11.44 0.59 3.03
CA PHE A 186 -10.98 1.48 1.97
C PHE A 186 -10.85 0.77 0.63
N ASP A 187 -11.40 1.38 -0.41
CA ASP A 187 -11.40 0.83 -1.77
C ASP A 187 -10.96 1.90 -2.79
N ALA A 188 -9.85 1.63 -3.48
CA ALA A 188 -9.32 2.49 -4.52
C ALA A 188 -8.64 1.67 -5.62
N THR A 189 -9.10 1.83 -6.86
CA THR A 189 -8.48 1.17 -8.03
C THR A 189 -7.07 1.69 -8.32
N THR A 190 -6.78 2.92 -7.88
CA THR A 190 -5.47 3.58 -8.00
C THR A 190 -4.45 3.11 -6.96
N LEU A 191 -4.89 2.41 -5.89
CA LEU A 191 -3.99 1.86 -4.88
C LEU A 191 -3.32 0.58 -5.39
N ASN A 192 -2.01 0.62 -5.60
CA ASN A 192 -1.24 -0.51 -6.14
C ASN A 192 -0.28 -1.14 -5.13
N THR A 193 0.28 -0.36 -4.22
CA THR A 193 1.37 -0.83 -3.36
C THR A 193 1.03 -0.63 -1.89
N LEU A 194 1.23 -1.69 -1.11
CA LEU A 194 1.16 -1.66 0.35
C LEU A 194 2.54 -1.94 0.92
N TRP A 195 3.10 -0.96 1.62
CA TRP A 195 4.29 -1.09 2.43
C TRP A 195 3.88 -1.40 3.87
N VAL A 196 4.50 -2.39 4.51
CA VAL A 196 4.08 -2.87 5.83
C VAL A 196 5.26 -2.92 6.79
N ASP A 197 5.23 -2.06 7.80
CA ASP A 197 6.09 -2.15 8.99
C ASP A 197 5.25 -2.32 10.27
N LYS A 198 4.36 -3.29 10.20
CA LYS A 198 3.41 -3.63 11.26
C LYS A 198 3.26 -5.15 11.36
N ASN A 199 2.99 -5.63 12.57
CA ASN A 199 2.71 -7.03 12.82
C ASN A 199 1.23 -7.34 12.56
N LEU A 200 0.84 -7.43 11.30
CA LEU A 200 -0.51 -7.85 10.92
C LEU A 200 -0.72 -9.35 11.22
N LYS A 201 -1.93 -9.72 11.62
CA LYS A 201 -2.32 -11.09 11.96
C LYS A 201 -3.66 -11.43 11.30
N MET A 202 -3.87 -12.71 10.99
CA MET A 202 -5.15 -13.30 10.61
C MET A 202 -5.97 -12.45 9.61
N HIS A 203 -7.22 -12.15 9.95
CA HIS A 203 -8.14 -11.36 9.12
C HIS A 203 -7.58 -9.99 8.74
N GLY A 204 -7.00 -9.27 9.69
CA GLY A 204 -6.40 -7.96 9.44
C GLY A 204 -5.28 -8.00 8.42
N LEU A 205 -4.50 -9.09 8.36
CA LEU A 205 -3.48 -9.31 7.34
C LEU A 205 -4.11 -9.49 5.95
N ILE A 206 -5.10 -10.39 5.82
CA ILE A 206 -5.78 -10.64 4.54
C ILE A 206 -6.53 -9.39 4.07
N GLN A 207 -7.22 -8.69 4.98
CA GLN A 207 -7.94 -7.45 4.66
C GLN A 207 -7.00 -6.36 4.16
N ALA A 208 -5.86 -6.13 4.84
CA ALA A 208 -4.87 -5.16 4.42
C ALA A 208 -4.25 -5.51 3.06
N PHE A 209 -3.91 -6.78 2.84
CA PHE A 209 -3.32 -7.24 1.58
C PHE A 209 -4.29 -7.12 0.42
N SER A 210 -5.58 -7.37 0.65
CA SER A 210 -6.61 -7.24 -0.38
C SER A 210 -6.84 -5.81 -0.88
N ARG A 211 -6.33 -4.79 -0.16
CA ARG A 211 -6.49 -3.38 -0.58
C ARG A 211 -5.84 -3.07 -1.92
N THR A 212 -4.77 -3.77 -2.28
CA THR A 212 -4.02 -3.54 -3.52
C THR A 212 -4.50 -4.36 -4.71
N ASN A 213 -5.42 -5.30 -4.53
CA ASN A 213 -5.81 -6.26 -5.57
C ASN A 213 -6.90 -5.75 -6.53
N ARG A 214 -7.45 -4.57 -6.33
CA ARG A 214 -8.44 -3.99 -7.26
C ARG A 214 -7.84 -3.79 -8.63
N ILE A 215 -8.45 -4.41 -9.62
CA ILE A 215 -8.04 -4.33 -11.03
C ILE A 215 -8.47 -2.99 -11.61
N LEU A 216 -7.62 -2.39 -12.43
CA LEU A 216 -7.94 -1.24 -13.27
C LEU A 216 -7.70 -1.62 -14.73
N ASN A 217 -8.66 -2.27 -15.36
CA ASN A 217 -8.58 -2.80 -16.72
C ASN A 217 -7.29 -3.64 -16.92
N SER A 218 -6.69 -3.58 -18.12
CA SER A 218 -5.40 -4.20 -18.43
C SER A 218 -4.19 -3.43 -17.89
N ILE A 219 -4.41 -2.24 -17.29
CA ILE A 219 -3.32 -1.35 -16.83
C ILE A 219 -2.76 -1.80 -15.51
N LYS A 220 -3.65 -2.20 -14.58
CA LYS A 220 -3.29 -2.74 -13.26
C LYS A 220 -3.99 -4.08 -13.05
N THR A 221 -3.24 -5.16 -13.11
CA THR A 221 -3.73 -6.53 -12.98
C THR A 221 -3.39 -7.18 -11.64
N PHE A 222 -2.47 -6.58 -10.87
CA PHE A 222 -2.04 -7.02 -9.53
C PHE A 222 -1.58 -5.84 -8.69
N GLY A 223 -1.39 -6.08 -7.39
CA GLY A 223 -0.79 -5.15 -6.45
C GLY A 223 0.54 -5.67 -5.90
N ASN A 224 1.30 -4.78 -5.28
CA ASN A 224 2.54 -5.09 -4.59
C ASN A 224 2.36 -5.01 -3.08
N ILE A 225 2.93 -5.97 -2.36
CA ILE A 225 2.98 -5.96 -0.89
C ILE A 225 4.44 -6.12 -0.48
N ILE A 226 4.97 -5.15 0.24
CA ILE A 226 6.36 -5.15 0.70
C ILE A 226 6.37 -5.08 2.22
N CYS A 227 6.88 -6.12 2.86
CA CYS A 227 6.91 -6.24 4.32
C CYS A 227 8.32 -5.98 4.85
N PHE A 228 8.45 -5.05 5.79
CA PHE A 228 9.68 -4.76 6.52
C PHE A 228 9.81 -5.57 7.82
N ARG A 229 8.83 -6.44 8.09
CA ARG A 229 8.84 -7.44 9.17
C ARG A 229 8.65 -8.82 8.58
N ASN A 230 9.15 -9.84 9.27
CA ASN A 230 8.94 -11.21 8.84
C ASN A 230 7.49 -11.64 9.15
N LEU A 231 6.63 -11.55 8.14
CA LEU A 231 5.22 -11.95 8.20
C LEU A 231 4.96 -13.31 7.55
N GLN A 232 5.98 -13.99 6.97
CA GLN A 232 5.79 -15.20 6.17
C GLN A 232 4.92 -16.24 6.88
N LYS A 233 5.31 -16.66 8.09
CA LYS A 233 4.53 -17.65 8.86
C LYS A 233 3.09 -17.22 9.14
N ARG A 234 2.84 -15.92 9.30
CA ARG A 234 1.50 -15.38 9.55
C ARG A 234 0.66 -15.39 8.28
N VAL A 235 1.27 -15.09 7.15
CA VAL A 235 0.65 -15.21 5.82
C VAL A 235 0.25 -16.66 5.57
N ASP A 236 1.18 -17.61 5.75
CA ASP A 236 0.95 -19.04 5.56
C ASP A 236 -0.19 -19.54 6.45
N THR A 237 -0.18 -19.15 7.74
CA THR A 237 -1.24 -19.51 8.68
C THR A 237 -2.60 -18.91 8.30
N ALA A 238 -2.62 -17.64 7.88
CA ALA A 238 -3.86 -16.97 7.50
C ALA A 238 -4.46 -17.62 6.26
N ILE A 239 -3.65 -17.87 5.22
CA ILE A 239 -4.12 -18.51 3.99
C ILE A 239 -4.64 -19.94 4.29
N ALA A 240 -3.90 -20.74 5.08
CA ALA A 240 -4.34 -22.09 5.44
C ALA A 240 -5.68 -22.14 6.18
N ARG A 241 -6.05 -21.08 6.89
CA ARG A 241 -7.35 -20.98 7.57
C ARG A 241 -8.51 -20.52 6.68
N PHE A 242 -8.19 -19.83 5.59
CA PHE A 242 -9.19 -19.27 4.67
C PHE A 242 -9.30 -20.05 3.37
N ALA A 243 -8.36 -20.95 3.08
CA ALA A 243 -8.49 -21.91 2.01
C ALA A 243 -9.14 -23.17 2.53
N ASP A 244 -10.13 -23.70 1.83
CA ASP A 244 -10.62 -25.05 2.11
C ASP A 244 -9.44 -26.02 1.97
N GLU A 245 -9.30 -26.96 2.92
CA GLU A 245 -8.17 -27.90 2.97
C GLU A 245 -8.00 -28.67 1.65
N ASP A 246 -9.09 -28.88 0.91
CA ASP A 246 -9.08 -29.56 -0.40
C ASP A 246 -8.56 -28.71 -1.54
N ASP A 247 -8.63 -27.37 -1.47
CA ASP A 247 -8.14 -26.43 -2.48
C ASP A 247 -6.73 -25.88 -2.18
N ALA A 248 -6.16 -26.20 -1.04
CA ALA A 248 -4.83 -25.70 -0.61
C ALA A 248 -3.69 -26.09 -1.57
N GLY A 249 -3.91 -27.04 -2.45
CA GLY A 249 -2.94 -27.45 -3.48
C GLY A 249 -2.76 -26.47 -4.65
N GLY A 250 -3.66 -25.48 -4.79
CA GLY A 250 -3.71 -24.60 -5.95
C GLY A 250 -3.22 -23.17 -5.74
N ILE A 251 -2.94 -22.74 -4.50
CA ILE A 251 -2.56 -21.35 -4.28
C ILE A 251 -1.07 -21.12 -4.56
N VAL A 252 -0.83 -20.70 -5.76
CA VAL A 252 0.46 -20.30 -6.34
C VAL A 252 1.25 -19.31 -5.45
N LEU A 253 0.56 -18.51 -4.62
CA LEU A 253 1.15 -17.48 -3.75
C LEU A 253 2.00 -18.03 -2.58
N LEU A 254 1.97 -19.33 -2.31
CA LEU A 254 2.68 -19.96 -1.17
C LEU A 254 3.98 -20.65 -1.56
N ARG A 255 4.37 -20.57 -2.82
CA ARG A 255 5.60 -21.20 -3.27
C ARG A 255 6.81 -20.30 -3.08
N SER A 256 7.95 -20.88 -2.76
CA SER A 256 9.22 -20.17 -2.68
C SER A 256 9.69 -19.74 -4.07
N PHE A 257 10.58 -18.74 -4.15
CA PHE A 257 11.26 -18.41 -5.40
C PHE A 257 11.92 -19.64 -6.02
N LYS A 258 12.49 -20.52 -5.19
CA LYS A 258 13.13 -21.75 -5.62
C LYS A 258 12.13 -22.67 -6.35
N ASP A 259 10.92 -22.82 -5.82
CA ASP A 259 9.88 -23.65 -6.43
C ASP A 259 9.46 -23.11 -7.82
N TYR A 260 9.38 -21.79 -7.96
CA TYR A 260 9.10 -21.18 -9.28
C TYR A 260 10.28 -21.29 -10.24
N TYR A 261 11.50 -21.23 -9.73
CA TYR A 261 12.70 -21.25 -10.56
C TYR A 261 13.07 -22.66 -10.99
N GLU A 262 13.09 -23.62 -10.06
CA GLU A 262 13.51 -25.02 -10.29
C GLU A 262 12.35 -25.99 -10.56
N GLY A 263 11.10 -25.56 -10.31
CA GLY A 263 9.94 -26.45 -10.29
C GLY A 263 9.74 -27.14 -8.96
N TYR A 264 8.62 -27.83 -8.80
CA TYR A 264 8.29 -28.55 -7.57
C TYR A 264 7.39 -29.76 -7.84
N THR A 265 7.30 -30.66 -6.87
CA THR A 265 6.41 -31.82 -6.94
C THR A 265 5.17 -31.59 -6.10
N SER A 266 3.98 -31.75 -6.69
CA SER A 266 2.68 -31.69 -6.01
C SER A 266 1.84 -32.89 -6.48
N ASN A 267 1.20 -33.57 -5.56
CA ASN A 267 0.37 -34.76 -5.83
C ASN A 267 1.06 -35.76 -6.76
N HIS A 268 2.32 -36.09 -6.49
CA HIS A 268 3.18 -37.01 -7.26
C HIS A 268 3.41 -36.56 -8.73
N LYS A 269 3.04 -35.32 -9.07
CA LYS A 269 3.28 -34.74 -10.38
C LYS A 269 4.32 -33.61 -10.28
N HIS A 270 5.32 -33.64 -11.16
CA HIS A 270 6.25 -32.53 -11.29
C HIS A 270 5.58 -31.35 -11.98
N ILE A 271 5.63 -30.19 -11.36
CA ILE A 271 5.20 -28.91 -11.92
C ILE A 271 6.47 -28.18 -12.36
N PRO A 272 6.61 -27.88 -13.65
CA PRO A 272 7.84 -27.33 -14.19
C PRO A 272 8.06 -25.89 -13.69
N GLY A 273 9.32 -25.56 -13.38
CA GLY A 273 9.75 -24.22 -13.06
C GLY A 273 10.26 -23.45 -14.29
N TYR A 274 10.76 -22.24 -14.03
CA TYR A 274 11.31 -21.38 -15.07
C TYR A 274 12.45 -22.07 -15.84
N VAL A 275 13.35 -22.77 -15.14
CA VAL A 275 14.47 -23.48 -15.77
C VAL A 275 14.00 -24.59 -16.70
N ASP A 276 12.99 -25.35 -16.28
CA ASP A 276 12.42 -26.44 -17.11
C ASP A 276 11.80 -25.86 -18.39
N MET A 277 11.04 -24.77 -18.26
CA MET A 277 10.41 -24.10 -19.40
C MET A 277 11.43 -23.50 -20.38
N ILE A 278 12.51 -22.89 -19.84
CA ILE A 278 13.60 -22.37 -20.69
C ILE A 278 14.34 -23.49 -21.40
N ASN A 279 14.61 -24.61 -20.73
CA ASN A 279 15.25 -25.78 -21.34
C ASN A 279 14.37 -26.38 -22.45
N GLU A 280 13.07 -26.50 -22.21
CA GLU A 280 12.12 -26.97 -23.24
C GLU A 280 12.08 -26.00 -24.41
N LEU A 281 12.02 -24.69 -24.17
CA LEU A 281 12.03 -23.68 -25.22
C LEU A 281 13.34 -23.74 -26.03
N SER A 282 14.48 -23.83 -25.37
CA SER A 282 15.80 -23.93 -26.00
C SER A 282 15.97 -25.21 -26.83
N THR A 283 15.30 -26.29 -26.42
CA THR A 283 15.29 -27.55 -27.20
C THR A 283 14.46 -27.41 -28.45
N ARG A 284 13.31 -26.73 -28.37
CA ARG A 284 12.42 -26.49 -29.55
C ARG A 284 12.99 -25.42 -30.49
N PHE A 285 13.68 -24.41 -29.90
CA PHE A 285 14.27 -23.28 -30.62
C PHE A 285 15.73 -23.08 -30.24
N PRO A 286 16.67 -23.88 -30.79
CA PRO A 286 18.09 -23.77 -30.46
C PRO A 286 18.62 -22.36 -30.75
N VAL A 287 19.23 -21.72 -29.77
CA VAL A 287 19.75 -20.33 -29.85
C VAL A 287 21.04 -20.24 -30.68
N SER A 288 21.65 -21.38 -31.02
CA SER A 288 22.88 -21.45 -31.84
C SER A 288 22.72 -20.90 -33.27
N GLU A 289 21.51 -20.76 -33.74
CA GLU A 289 21.19 -20.12 -35.01
C GLU A 289 20.07 -19.07 -34.78
N PRO A 290 20.39 -17.77 -34.66
CA PRO A 290 19.37 -16.73 -34.57
C PRO A 290 18.51 -16.74 -35.85
N ARG A 291 17.31 -17.30 -35.75
CA ARG A 291 16.33 -17.20 -36.79
C ARG A 291 15.40 -16.04 -36.46
N ILE A 292 15.26 -15.14 -37.43
CA ILE A 292 14.14 -14.20 -37.42
C ILE A 292 12.87 -15.06 -37.51
N ILE A 293 12.09 -15.08 -36.43
CA ILE A 293 10.73 -15.64 -36.46
C ILE A 293 9.89 -14.63 -37.25
N GLY A 294 9.96 -14.71 -38.55
CA GLY A 294 9.16 -13.93 -39.47
C GLY A 294 8.13 -14.84 -40.10
N GLU A 295 6.92 -14.32 -40.22
CA GLU A 295 5.78 -14.79 -40.99
C GLU A 295 6.06 -16.05 -41.83
N GLN A 296 5.54 -17.17 -41.39
CA GLN A 296 5.26 -18.26 -42.32
C GLN A 296 3.81 -18.09 -42.81
N ASN A 297 3.69 -17.86 -44.10
CA ASN A 297 2.44 -17.88 -44.88
C ASN A 297 1.59 -19.13 -44.59
#